data_5f3292d82c0d278c6f836297bb21208e
#
_entry.id   5f3292d82c0d278c6f836297bb21208e
#
_cell.length_a   1.000
_cell.length_b   1.000
_cell.length_c   1.000
_cell.angle_alpha   90.00
_cell.angle_beta   90.00
_cell.angle_gamma   90.00
#
_symmetry.space_group_name_H-M   'P 1'
#
loop_
_entity.id
_entity.type
_entity.pdbx_description
1 polymer ?
#
loop_
_entity_poly.entity_id
_entity_poly.type
_entity_poly.pdbx_seq_one_letter_code
_entity_poly.pdbx_strand_id
1 'polypeptide(L)'
;MIGDPDTRRIDSNERLIMPYPSPLKILLAMAFVVACWAYSPTGIHIGLQAYEPGHLALLRFLLASLFMALIAVFKGICLPHWRDVPLLFALGFFAVSLHHVALNIGQQSVSAGAYSVLAQSSPLFSTLLARFVFKDQVSAWRWSCVLLGFVGVVIVVSGDKGLGAFDAHALLILLAAVSWSVYFALQKHHARRYDGFSLACYAVWSGTLMLLIYLPGLGQAVLNAPLRVQWAVLALGVFPSALAYLAWGFVLKHVDLSRATMTLYLIPPTAMGIASFGLGERPTLLVLVGSVVVLISVLALNLERRVGLVRTARI
;
A
#
# COMPACT_ATOMS: atom_id res chain seq x y z
N MET A 1 -19.94 66.47 15.22
CA MET A 1 -18.59 66.47 15.79
C MET A 1 -18.18 65.08 16.12
N ILE A 2 -16.97 64.75 15.77
CA ILE A 2 -16.15 63.58 16.10
C ILE A 2 -16.58 62.31 15.37
N GLY A 3 -15.91 62.11 14.22
CA GLY A 3 -15.83 60.84 13.54
C GLY A 3 -14.91 59.89 14.30
N ASP A 4 -15.29 58.63 14.32
CA ASP A 4 -14.51 57.53 14.84
C ASP A 4 -13.59 57.04 13.68
N PRO A 5 -12.27 57.11 13.86
CA PRO A 5 -11.34 56.60 12.89
C PRO A 5 -10.99 55.12 13.23
N ASP A 6 -10.91 54.34 12.20
CA ASP A 6 -10.09 53.14 12.19
C ASP A 6 -10.73 51.81 12.63
N THR A 7 -11.80 51.40 12.00
CA THR A 7 -12.06 49.98 11.85
C THR A 7 -11.27 49.46 10.65
N ARG A 8 -9.97 49.18 10.84
CA ARG A 8 -9.24 48.29 9.92
C ARG A 8 -9.91 46.92 9.95
N ARG A 9 -10.77 46.67 9.00
CA ARG A 9 -11.17 45.31 8.64
C ARG A 9 -9.89 44.57 8.27
N ILE A 10 -9.41 43.75 9.19
CA ILE A 10 -8.41 42.73 8.92
C ILE A 10 -9.07 41.80 7.90
N ASP A 11 -8.65 41.95 6.66
CA ASP A 11 -9.07 41.10 5.55
C ASP A 11 -8.56 39.69 5.81
N SER A 12 -9.43 38.86 6.40
CA SER A 12 -9.17 37.46 6.80
C SER A 12 -9.08 36.51 5.58
N ASN A 13 -8.72 37.03 4.42
CA ASN A 13 -8.71 36.30 3.15
C ASN A 13 -7.33 36.16 2.49
N GLU A 14 -6.25 36.48 3.20
CA GLU A 14 -4.93 35.97 2.82
C GLU A 14 -4.75 34.51 3.28
N ARG A 15 -5.61 33.60 2.84
CA ARG A 15 -5.17 32.22 2.70
C ARG A 15 -4.08 32.27 1.64
N LEU A 16 -2.84 32.06 2.07
CA LEU A 16 -1.72 31.74 1.19
C LEU A 16 -2.19 30.72 0.17
N ILE A 17 -2.54 31.21 -1.02
CA ILE A 17 -2.88 30.36 -2.17
C ILE A 17 -1.55 29.70 -2.54
N MET A 18 -1.23 28.57 -1.89
CA MET A 18 -0.12 27.77 -2.35
C MET A 18 -0.39 27.41 -3.83
N PRO A 19 0.49 27.76 -4.75
CA PRO A 19 0.25 27.48 -6.17
C PRO A 19 0.00 25.98 -6.34
N TYR A 20 -1.09 25.65 -7.02
CA TYR A 20 -1.43 24.25 -7.31
C TYR A 20 -0.24 23.60 -8.04
N PRO A 21 0.26 22.45 -7.59
CA PRO A 21 1.43 21.85 -8.21
C PRO A 21 1.18 21.58 -9.68
N SER A 22 2.22 21.75 -10.50
CA SER A 22 2.10 21.49 -11.93
C SER A 22 1.66 20.04 -12.17
N PRO A 23 0.86 19.77 -13.22
CA PRO A 23 0.44 18.41 -13.58
C PRO A 23 1.62 17.44 -13.72
N LEU A 24 2.76 17.92 -14.17
CA LEU A 24 4.00 17.14 -14.27
C LEU A 24 4.50 16.68 -12.90
N LYS A 25 4.46 17.52 -11.86
CA LYS A 25 4.88 17.13 -10.51
C LYS A 25 3.98 16.03 -9.94
N ILE A 26 2.68 16.10 -10.20
CA ILE A 26 1.73 15.07 -9.79
C ILE A 26 2.00 13.76 -10.54
N LEU A 27 2.19 13.83 -11.85
CA LEU A 27 2.51 12.66 -12.68
C LEU A 27 3.82 11.98 -12.24
N LEU A 28 4.87 12.76 -11.98
CA LEU A 28 6.15 12.25 -11.49
C LEU A 28 6.02 11.61 -10.12
N ALA A 29 5.23 12.19 -9.21
CA ALA A 29 4.96 11.57 -7.90
C ALA A 29 4.21 10.25 -8.04
N MET A 30 3.22 10.16 -8.94
CA MET A 30 2.48 8.92 -9.21
C MET A 30 3.39 7.85 -9.83
N ALA A 31 4.22 8.21 -10.82
CA ALA A 31 5.19 7.31 -11.43
C ALA A 31 6.21 6.81 -10.40
N PHE A 32 6.70 7.69 -9.54
CA PHE A 32 7.60 7.34 -8.45
C PHE A 32 6.99 6.33 -7.49
N VAL A 33 5.74 6.53 -7.05
CA VAL A 33 5.01 5.58 -6.19
C VAL A 33 4.90 4.22 -6.85
N VAL A 34 4.48 4.17 -8.12
CA VAL A 34 4.37 2.92 -8.88
C VAL A 34 5.71 2.21 -8.97
N ALA A 35 6.78 2.92 -9.32
CA ALA A 35 8.12 2.35 -9.43
C ALA A 35 8.62 1.79 -8.07
N CYS A 36 8.43 2.55 -6.98
CA CYS A 36 8.84 2.12 -5.65
C CYS A 36 8.09 0.86 -5.19
N TRP A 37 6.77 0.83 -5.35
CA TRP A 37 5.99 -0.32 -4.92
C TRP A 37 6.15 -1.51 -5.84
N ALA A 38 6.37 -1.30 -7.14
CA ALA A 38 6.69 -2.36 -8.09
C ALA A 38 8.06 -3.01 -7.83
N TYR A 39 9.01 -2.28 -7.23
CA TYR A 39 10.29 -2.83 -6.79
C TYR A 39 10.15 -3.78 -5.60
N SER A 40 9.10 -3.61 -4.76
CA SER A 40 8.98 -4.35 -3.49
C SER A 40 9.08 -5.88 -3.65
N PRO A 41 8.37 -6.54 -4.59
CA PRO A 41 8.47 -7.99 -4.77
C PRO A 41 9.91 -8.45 -5.05
N THR A 42 10.59 -7.77 -5.97
CA THR A 42 11.99 -8.07 -6.31
C THR A 42 12.93 -7.84 -5.13
N GLY A 43 12.77 -6.73 -4.42
CA GLY A 43 13.59 -6.41 -3.25
C GLY A 43 13.38 -7.40 -2.10
N ILE A 44 12.14 -7.84 -1.85
CA ILE A 44 11.83 -8.87 -0.85
C ILE A 44 12.46 -10.19 -1.25
N HIS A 45 12.33 -10.61 -2.52
CA HIS A 45 12.96 -11.85 -3.02
C HIS A 45 14.48 -11.85 -2.79
N ILE A 46 15.15 -10.72 -3.07
CA ILE A 46 16.58 -10.57 -2.79
C ILE A 46 16.84 -10.59 -1.28
N GLY A 47 16.03 -9.90 -0.48
CA GLY A 47 16.17 -9.85 0.98
C GLY A 47 16.06 -11.22 1.64
N LEU A 48 15.13 -12.06 1.18
CA LEU A 48 14.91 -13.41 1.70
C LEU A 48 16.05 -14.39 1.40
N GLN A 49 17.04 -14.01 0.58
CA GLN A 49 18.26 -14.83 0.38
C GLN A 49 19.17 -14.85 1.60
N ALA A 50 19.07 -13.87 2.50
CA ALA A 50 19.92 -13.78 3.69
C ALA A 50 19.16 -13.48 4.99
N TYR A 51 17.92 -13.01 4.91
CA TYR A 51 17.12 -12.68 6.07
C TYR A 51 15.90 -13.60 6.16
N GLU A 52 15.57 -14.02 7.37
CA GLU A 52 14.26 -14.61 7.64
C GLU A 52 13.12 -13.59 7.40
N PRO A 53 11.90 -14.04 7.07
CA PRO A 53 10.78 -13.16 6.77
C PRO A 53 10.51 -12.08 7.82
N GLY A 54 10.61 -12.44 9.11
CA GLY A 54 10.42 -11.53 10.24
C GLY A 54 11.56 -10.51 10.36
N HIS A 55 12.81 -10.96 10.25
CA HIS A 55 13.98 -10.07 10.25
C HIS A 55 13.93 -9.07 9.10
N LEU A 56 13.56 -9.52 7.90
CA LEU A 56 13.40 -8.66 6.72
C LEU A 56 12.33 -7.60 6.95
N ALA A 57 11.16 -7.98 7.51
CA ALA A 57 10.09 -7.04 7.83
C ALA A 57 10.57 -6.02 8.87
N LEU A 58 11.17 -6.48 9.97
CA LEU A 58 11.65 -5.58 11.02
C LEU A 58 12.71 -4.60 10.50
N LEU A 59 13.75 -5.08 9.83
CA LEU A 59 14.84 -4.23 9.34
C LEU A 59 14.33 -3.17 8.36
N ARG A 60 13.47 -3.58 7.43
CA ARG A 60 12.82 -2.68 6.47
C ARG A 60 12.05 -1.56 7.18
N PHE A 61 11.27 -1.88 8.21
CA PHE A 61 10.44 -0.90 8.88
C PHE A 61 11.17 -0.12 9.98
N LEU A 62 12.27 -0.63 10.54
CA LEU A 62 13.21 0.19 11.34
C LEU A 62 13.81 1.32 10.50
N LEU A 63 14.28 0.99 9.29
CA LEU A 63 14.80 2.00 8.36
C LEU A 63 13.73 3.02 7.97
N ALA A 64 12.51 2.55 7.64
CA ALA A 64 11.39 3.44 7.33
C ALA A 64 11.00 4.32 8.51
N SER A 65 10.94 3.76 9.71
CA SER A 65 10.61 4.48 10.95
C SER A 65 11.61 5.59 11.26
N LEU A 66 12.90 5.28 11.12
CA LEU A 66 13.98 6.25 11.32
C LEU A 66 13.88 7.40 10.31
N PHE A 67 13.68 7.07 9.04
CA PHE A 67 13.56 8.06 7.97
C PHE A 67 12.31 8.95 8.15
N MET A 68 11.17 8.35 8.49
CA MET A 68 9.94 9.10 8.75
C MET A 68 10.04 9.95 10.03
N ALA A 69 10.73 9.46 11.07
CA ALA A 69 10.99 10.23 12.29
C ALA A 69 11.84 11.48 11.97
N LEU A 70 12.89 11.32 11.17
CA LEU A 70 13.71 12.46 10.72
C LEU A 70 12.86 13.52 10.01
N ILE A 71 11.99 13.11 9.09
CA ILE A 71 11.09 14.05 8.40
C ILE A 71 10.08 14.68 9.36
N ALA A 72 9.55 13.89 10.31
CA ALA A 72 8.58 14.37 11.30
C ALA A 72 9.13 15.46 12.21
N VAL A 73 10.44 15.42 12.53
CA VAL A 73 11.12 16.48 13.30
C VAL A 73 11.05 17.82 12.56
N PHE A 74 11.24 17.83 11.24
CA PHE A 74 11.22 19.06 10.45
C PHE A 74 9.81 19.52 10.06
N LYS A 75 8.90 18.57 9.80
CA LYS A 75 7.55 18.88 9.32
C LYS A 75 6.54 19.11 10.46
N GLY A 76 6.81 18.55 11.61
CA GLY A 76 5.84 18.41 12.68
C GLY A 76 4.79 17.32 12.39
N ILE A 77 4.25 16.74 13.44
CA ILE A 77 3.12 15.78 13.42
C ILE A 77 2.10 16.17 14.48
N CYS A 78 0.82 15.89 14.21
CA CYS A 78 -0.22 16.00 15.22
C CYS A 78 0.01 14.95 16.30
N LEU A 79 0.08 15.36 17.57
CA LEU A 79 0.22 14.40 18.68
C LEU A 79 -1.01 13.49 18.77
N PRO A 80 -0.83 12.19 19.06
CA PRO A 80 -1.94 11.27 19.15
C PRO A 80 -2.74 11.53 20.42
N HIS A 81 -4.06 11.49 20.29
CA HIS A 81 -4.91 11.49 21.48
C HIS A 81 -4.85 10.10 22.12
N TRP A 82 -4.71 10.03 23.45
CA TRP A 82 -4.51 8.76 24.15
C TRP A 82 -5.63 7.71 23.90
N ARG A 83 -6.86 8.17 23.66
CA ARG A 83 -8.01 7.29 23.30
C ARG A 83 -7.89 6.67 21.92
N ASP A 84 -7.09 7.26 21.03
CA ASP A 84 -6.90 6.78 19.66
C ASP A 84 -5.72 5.80 19.56
N VAL A 85 -4.91 5.68 20.63
CA VAL A 85 -3.74 4.79 20.66
C VAL A 85 -4.06 3.34 20.25
N PRO A 86 -5.13 2.67 20.78
CA PRO A 86 -5.48 1.32 20.36
C PRO A 86 -5.76 1.22 18.86
N LEU A 87 -6.41 2.24 18.29
CA LEU A 87 -6.68 2.29 16.87
C LEU A 87 -5.40 2.45 16.05
N LEU A 88 -4.49 3.34 16.48
CA LEU A 88 -3.21 3.54 15.80
C LEU A 88 -2.37 2.26 15.79
N PHE A 89 -2.42 1.49 16.89
CA PHE A 89 -1.82 0.15 16.97
C PHE A 89 -2.51 -0.85 16.03
N ALA A 90 -3.84 -0.84 15.94
CA ALA A 90 -4.56 -1.68 14.98
C ALA A 90 -4.19 -1.32 13.53
N LEU A 91 -4.07 -0.02 13.21
CA LEU A 91 -3.61 0.43 11.89
C LEU A 91 -2.19 -0.09 11.59
N GLY A 92 -1.26 0.00 12.54
CA GLY A 92 0.09 -0.52 12.37
C GLY A 92 0.14 -2.04 12.26
N PHE A 93 -0.68 -2.75 13.03
CA PHE A 93 -0.80 -4.19 12.92
C PHE A 93 -1.22 -4.64 11.52
N PHE A 94 -2.32 -4.08 11.03
CA PHE A 94 -2.84 -4.47 9.72
C PHE A 94 -2.03 -3.91 8.55
N ALA A 95 -1.49 -2.70 8.63
CA ALA A 95 -0.72 -2.10 7.55
C ALA A 95 0.72 -2.60 7.46
N VAL A 96 1.33 -2.92 8.60
CA VAL A 96 2.77 -3.19 8.68
C VAL A 96 3.05 -4.60 9.17
N SER A 97 2.67 -4.94 10.41
CA SER A 97 3.11 -6.18 11.02
C SER A 97 2.53 -7.41 10.31
N LEU A 98 1.21 -7.59 10.35
CA LEU A 98 0.56 -8.74 9.73
C LEU A 98 0.76 -8.75 8.21
N HIS A 99 0.55 -7.59 7.57
CA HIS A 99 0.66 -7.46 6.12
C HIS A 99 2.04 -7.87 5.62
N HIS A 100 3.11 -7.28 6.14
CA HIS A 100 4.45 -7.53 5.59
C HIS A 100 5.07 -8.85 6.03
N VAL A 101 4.76 -9.33 7.24
CA VAL A 101 5.21 -10.68 7.64
C VAL A 101 4.53 -11.73 6.76
N ALA A 102 3.22 -11.63 6.54
CA ALA A 102 2.49 -12.55 5.66
C ALA A 102 3.00 -12.47 4.21
N LEU A 103 3.28 -11.27 3.69
CA LEU A 103 3.89 -11.09 2.37
C LEU A 103 5.27 -11.75 2.27
N ASN A 104 6.15 -11.51 3.24
CA ASN A 104 7.50 -12.03 3.22
C ASN A 104 7.52 -13.57 3.32
N ILE A 105 6.69 -14.16 4.19
CA ILE A 105 6.56 -15.63 4.28
C ILE A 105 5.97 -16.16 2.96
N GLY A 106 4.92 -15.52 2.44
CA GLY A 106 4.30 -15.93 1.18
C GLY A 106 5.27 -15.92 0.01
N GLN A 107 6.17 -14.96 -0.03
CA GLN A 107 7.14 -14.84 -1.13
C GLN A 107 8.33 -15.81 -1.03
N GLN A 108 8.43 -16.62 0.02
CA GLN A 108 9.46 -17.66 0.07
C GLN A 108 9.30 -18.72 -1.03
N SER A 109 8.07 -18.93 -1.51
CA SER A 109 7.80 -19.91 -2.58
C SER A 109 7.09 -19.32 -3.81
N VAL A 110 6.43 -18.18 -3.69
CA VAL A 110 5.71 -17.53 -4.79
C VAL A 110 6.64 -16.58 -5.54
N SER A 111 6.61 -16.61 -6.89
CA SER A 111 7.42 -15.71 -7.72
C SER A 111 7.07 -14.23 -7.50
N ALA A 112 8.02 -13.32 -7.75
CA ALA A 112 7.80 -11.89 -7.58
C ALA A 112 6.70 -11.37 -8.52
N GLY A 113 6.56 -11.96 -9.70
CA GLY A 113 5.48 -11.66 -10.65
C GLY A 113 4.11 -12.04 -10.10
N ALA A 114 3.91 -13.30 -9.67
CA ALA A 114 2.65 -13.77 -9.08
C ALA A 114 2.30 -13.02 -7.78
N TYR A 115 3.30 -12.82 -6.90
CA TYR A 115 3.14 -11.99 -5.69
C TYR A 115 2.52 -10.62 -5.99
N SER A 116 3.04 -9.91 -7.00
CA SER A 116 2.59 -8.55 -7.32
C SER A 116 1.10 -8.49 -7.66
N VAL A 117 0.59 -9.52 -8.33
CA VAL A 117 -0.84 -9.65 -8.69
C VAL A 117 -1.69 -10.03 -7.49
N LEU A 118 -1.25 -11.03 -6.72
CA LEU A 118 -1.97 -11.50 -5.54
C LEU A 118 -2.10 -10.39 -4.47
N ALA A 119 -1.04 -9.63 -4.24
CA ALA A 119 -1.06 -8.49 -3.33
C ALA A 119 -2.04 -7.39 -3.76
N GLN A 120 -2.23 -7.22 -5.07
CA GLN A 120 -3.18 -6.23 -5.62
C GLN A 120 -4.64 -6.72 -5.66
N SER A 121 -4.94 -7.90 -5.11
CA SER A 121 -6.33 -8.37 -4.95
C SER A 121 -7.09 -7.73 -3.79
N SER A 122 -6.46 -6.86 -3.00
CA SER A 122 -7.09 -6.17 -1.85
C SER A 122 -8.41 -5.44 -2.17
N PRO A 123 -8.69 -4.86 -3.35
CA PRO A 123 -10.01 -4.29 -3.65
C PRO A 123 -11.15 -5.32 -3.66
N LEU A 124 -10.85 -6.58 -4.00
CA LEU A 124 -11.82 -7.69 -3.94
C LEU A 124 -12.24 -7.92 -2.48
N PHE A 125 -11.27 -8.03 -1.58
CA PHE A 125 -11.50 -8.19 -0.15
C PHE A 125 -12.15 -6.96 0.48
N SER A 126 -11.80 -5.76 0.05
CA SER A 126 -12.47 -4.53 0.48
C SER A 126 -13.96 -4.53 0.15
N THR A 127 -14.36 -5.10 -1.00
CA THR A 127 -15.76 -5.25 -1.38
C THR A 127 -16.48 -6.26 -0.49
N LEU A 128 -15.83 -7.38 -0.14
CA LEU A 128 -16.36 -8.36 0.79
C LEU A 128 -16.54 -7.75 2.20
N LEU A 129 -15.54 -7.02 2.71
CA LEU A 129 -15.64 -6.31 3.98
C LEU A 129 -16.78 -5.29 3.98
N ALA A 130 -16.94 -4.52 2.91
CA ALA A 130 -18.04 -3.56 2.76
C ALA A 130 -19.39 -4.27 2.93
N ARG A 131 -19.59 -5.43 2.32
CA ARG A 131 -20.85 -6.18 2.39
C ARG A 131 -21.07 -6.83 3.75
N PHE A 132 -20.08 -7.57 4.27
CA PHE A 132 -20.29 -8.45 5.42
C PHE A 132 -20.08 -7.74 6.76
N VAL A 133 -19.13 -6.79 6.82
CA VAL A 133 -18.82 -6.05 8.05
C VAL A 133 -19.62 -4.74 8.14
N PHE A 134 -19.62 -3.94 7.06
CA PHE A 134 -20.28 -2.64 7.05
C PHE A 134 -21.74 -2.70 6.57
N LYS A 135 -22.20 -3.89 6.13
CA LYS A 135 -23.56 -4.13 5.63
C LYS A 135 -23.96 -3.24 4.44
N ASP A 136 -22.97 -2.75 3.70
CA ASP A 136 -23.21 -1.96 2.51
C ASP A 136 -23.94 -2.77 1.44
N GLN A 137 -24.80 -2.09 0.64
CA GLN A 137 -25.39 -2.71 -0.52
C GLN A 137 -24.33 -2.90 -1.60
N VAL A 138 -24.13 -4.15 -2.02
CA VAL A 138 -23.21 -4.51 -3.10
C VAL A 138 -24.02 -4.96 -4.30
N SER A 139 -23.84 -4.28 -5.44
CA SER A 139 -24.58 -4.58 -6.67
C SER A 139 -24.19 -5.95 -7.26
N ALA A 140 -25.06 -6.49 -8.11
CA ALA A 140 -24.75 -7.73 -8.85
C ALA A 140 -23.49 -7.57 -9.73
N TRP A 141 -23.28 -6.37 -10.29
CA TRP A 141 -22.07 -6.05 -11.04
C TRP A 141 -20.80 -6.21 -10.20
N ARG A 142 -20.79 -5.68 -8.97
CA ARG A 142 -19.63 -5.85 -8.06
C ARG A 142 -19.38 -7.30 -7.71
N TRP A 143 -20.46 -8.07 -7.47
CA TRP A 143 -20.32 -9.50 -7.24
C TRP A 143 -19.70 -10.23 -8.43
N SER A 144 -20.14 -9.93 -9.66
CA SER A 144 -19.55 -10.49 -10.86
C SER A 144 -18.07 -10.15 -11.00
N CYS A 145 -17.70 -8.89 -10.70
CA CYS A 145 -16.29 -8.48 -10.69
C CYS A 145 -15.49 -9.23 -9.63
N VAL A 146 -16.01 -9.36 -8.40
CA VAL A 146 -15.32 -10.10 -7.33
C VAL A 146 -15.09 -11.55 -7.72
N LEU A 147 -16.11 -12.23 -8.26
CA LEU A 147 -15.99 -13.62 -8.73
C LEU A 147 -14.96 -13.75 -9.85
N LEU A 148 -15.01 -12.86 -10.85
CA LEU A 148 -14.02 -12.85 -11.93
C LEU A 148 -12.61 -12.63 -11.38
N GLY A 149 -12.43 -11.75 -10.40
CA GLY A 149 -11.14 -11.51 -9.77
C GLY A 149 -10.60 -12.75 -9.06
N PHE A 150 -11.43 -13.48 -8.33
CA PHE A 150 -11.01 -14.73 -7.69
C PHE A 150 -10.68 -15.82 -8.71
N VAL A 151 -11.39 -15.92 -9.82
CA VAL A 151 -11.01 -16.80 -10.94
C VAL A 151 -9.60 -16.43 -11.44
N GLY A 152 -9.33 -15.14 -11.64
CA GLY A 152 -8.00 -14.66 -12.02
C GLY A 152 -6.92 -15.03 -11.00
N VAL A 153 -7.20 -14.89 -9.69
CA VAL A 153 -6.27 -15.31 -8.62
C VAL A 153 -5.95 -16.80 -8.70
N VAL A 154 -6.96 -17.66 -8.90
CA VAL A 154 -6.76 -19.10 -9.05
C VAL A 154 -5.88 -19.41 -10.28
N ILE A 155 -6.11 -18.73 -11.40
CA ILE A 155 -5.28 -18.88 -12.61
C ILE A 155 -3.83 -18.47 -12.33
N VAL A 156 -3.57 -17.36 -11.61
CA VAL A 156 -2.21 -16.91 -11.28
C VAL A 156 -1.51 -17.94 -10.40
N VAL A 157 -2.16 -18.42 -9.34
CA VAL A 157 -1.57 -19.42 -8.43
C VAL A 157 -1.27 -20.74 -9.19
N SER A 158 -2.20 -21.19 -10.02
CA SER A 158 -2.00 -22.39 -10.83
C SER A 158 -0.88 -22.22 -11.88
N GLY A 159 -0.72 -21.01 -12.41
CA GLY A 159 0.34 -20.69 -13.37
C GLY A 159 1.72 -20.58 -12.75
N ASP A 160 1.81 -20.20 -11.49
CA ASP A 160 3.08 -20.06 -10.77
C ASP A 160 3.66 -21.41 -10.30
N LYS A 161 2.81 -22.32 -9.84
CA LYS A 161 3.21 -23.60 -9.23
C LYS A 161 2.83 -24.85 -10.04
N GLY A 162 2.08 -24.69 -11.11
CA GLY A 162 1.50 -25.80 -11.89
C GLY A 162 0.04 -26.08 -11.52
N LEU A 163 -0.70 -26.64 -12.47
CA LEU A 163 -2.11 -26.97 -12.33
C LEU A 163 -2.32 -27.98 -11.19
N GLY A 164 -3.19 -27.64 -10.24
CA GLY A 164 -3.54 -28.50 -9.11
C GLY A 164 -2.60 -28.40 -7.91
N ALA A 165 -1.52 -27.64 -7.96
CA ALA A 165 -0.68 -27.36 -6.80
C ALA A 165 -1.34 -26.32 -5.88
N PHE A 166 -1.71 -26.76 -4.68
CA PHE A 166 -2.15 -25.86 -3.61
C PHE A 166 -0.91 -25.29 -2.90
N ASP A 167 -0.69 -23.99 -2.99
CA ASP A 167 0.41 -23.32 -2.30
C ASP A 167 -0.11 -22.50 -1.10
N ALA A 168 0.16 -23.00 0.11
CA ALA A 168 -0.19 -22.29 1.34
C ALA A 168 0.47 -20.89 1.43
N HIS A 169 1.62 -20.68 0.80
CA HIS A 169 2.29 -19.39 0.75
C HIS A 169 1.49 -18.35 -0.06
N ALA A 170 0.81 -18.78 -1.13
CA ALA A 170 -0.09 -17.90 -1.87
C ALA A 170 -1.26 -17.41 -0.99
N LEU A 171 -1.77 -18.25 -0.08
CA LEU A 171 -2.79 -17.83 0.89
C LEU A 171 -2.29 -16.77 1.87
N LEU A 172 -1.01 -16.80 2.24
CA LEU A 172 -0.43 -15.77 3.08
C LEU A 172 -0.37 -14.42 2.37
N ILE A 173 -0.09 -14.40 1.06
CA ILE A 173 -0.16 -13.17 0.26
C ILE A 173 -1.61 -12.65 0.19
N LEU A 174 -2.59 -13.55 0.03
CA LEU A 174 -4.00 -13.16 0.08
C LEU A 174 -4.41 -12.67 1.48
N LEU A 175 -3.90 -13.29 2.57
CA LEU A 175 -4.08 -12.79 3.93
C LEU A 175 -3.52 -11.37 4.08
N ALA A 176 -2.36 -11.10 3.50
CA ALA A 176 -1.81 -9.75 3.47
C ALA A 176 -2.71 -8.78 2.70
N ALA A 177 -3.34 -9.20 1.59
CA ALA A 177 -4.30 -8.37 0.86
C ALA A 177 -5.58 -8.10 1.68
N VAL A 178 -6.05 -9.08 2.46
CA VAL A 178 -7.14 -8.90 3.45
C VAL A 178 -6.71 -7.90 4.52
N SER A 179 -5.52 -8.07 5.10
CA SER A 179 -4.96 -7.18 6.12
C SER A 179 -4.92 -5.73 5.63
N TRP A 180 -4.45 -5.51 4.40
CA TRP A 180 -4.43 -4.20 3.76
C TRP A 180 -5.82 -3.61 3.57
N SER A 181 -6.80 -4.46 3.24
CA SER A 181 -8.21 -4.06 3.11
C SER A 181 -8.81 -3.62 4.44
N VAL A 182 -8.49 -4.32 5.53
CA VAL A 182 -8.89 -3.94 6.90
C VAL A 182 -8.24 -2.61 7.30
N TYR A 183 -6.95 -2.43 7.01
CA TYR A 183 -6.27 -1.15 7.22
C TYR A 183 -6.98 0.01 6.53
N PHE A 184 -7.33 -0.13 5.25
CA PHE A 184 -8.08 0.91 4.53
C PHE A 184 -9.45 1.19 5.14
N ALA A 185 -10.16 0.15 5.60
CA ALA A 185 -11.44 0.29 6.25
C ALA A 185 -11.32 1.07 7.58
N LEU A 186 -10.34 0.72 8.40
CA LEU A 186 -10.05 1.43 9.67
C LEU A 186 -9.62 2.88 9.41
N GLN A 187 -8.74 3.10 8.43
CA GLN A 187 -8.28 4.43 8.06
C GLN A 187 -9.44 5.33 7.63
N LYS A 188 -10.39 4.82 6.84
CA LYS A 188 -11.55 5.57 6.37
C LYS A 188 -12.42 6.09 7.51
N HIS A 189 -12.59 5.31 8.58
CA HIS A 189 -13.44 5.70 9.71
C HIS A 189 -12.79 6.74 10.63
N HIS A 190 -11.48 6.76 10.73
CA HIS A 190 -10.75 7.54 11.73
C HIS A 190 -9.82 8.61 11.12
N ALA A 191 -9.66 8.65 9.78
CA ALA A 191 -8.77 9.60 9.10
C ALA A 191 -9.18 11.08 9.25
N ARG A 192 -10.39 11.37 9.72
CA ARG A 192 -10.88 12.76 9.87
C ARG A 192 -10.12 13.57 10.93
N ARG A 193 -9.44 12.91 11.85
CA ARG A 193 -8.77 13.55 12.99
C ARG A 193 -7.29 13.83 12.75
N TYR A 194 -6.66 13.05 11.90
CA TYR A 194 -5.22 13.12 11.62
C TYR A 194 -4.97 13.40 10.14
N ASP A 195 -3.95 14.19 9.86
CA ASP A 195 -3.48 14.32 8.48
C ASP A 195 -2.83 13.01 8.00
N GLY A 196 -2.80 12.84 6.67
CA GLY A 196 -2.33 11.57 6.07
C GLY A 196 -0.87 11.24 6.39
N PHE A 197 -0.02 12.26 6.63
CA PHE A 197 1.37 12.06 7.00
C PHE A 197 1.50 11.54 8.44
N SER A 198 0.85 12.19 9.40
CA SER A 198 0.83 11.77 10.80
C SER A 198 0.28 10.35 10.94
N LEU A 199 -0.80 10.04 10.21
CA LEU A 199 -1.40 8.71 10.23
C LEU A 199 -0.46 7.63 9.68
N ALA A 200 0.27 7.93 8.60
CA ALA A 200 1.29 7.04 8.05
C ALA A 200 2.45 6.80 9.01
N CYS A 201 2.94 7.87 9.68
CA CYS A 201 3.97 7.77 10.71
C CYS A 201 3.52 6.86 11.85
N TYR A 202 2.32 7.06 12.38
CA TYR A 202 1.80 6.23 13.47
C TYR A 202 1.61 4.78 13.07
N ALA A 203 1.09 4.51 11.88
CA ALA A 203 0.95 3.14 11.38
C ALA A 203 2.32 2.45 11.22
N VAL A 204 3.31 3.15 10.68
CA VAL A 204 4.67 2.61 10.54
C VAL A 204 5.33 2.38 11.90
N TRP A 205 5.29 3.35 12.80
CA TRP A 205 5.94 3.22 14.11
C TRP A 205 5.28 2.18 15.00
N SER A 206 3.94 2.16 15.11
CA SER A 206 3.24 1.16 15.92
C SER A 206 3.42 -0.24 15.36
N GLY A 207 3.38 -0.41 14.02
CA GLY A 207 3.68 -1.69 13.39
C GLY A 207 5.14 -2.11 13.58
N THR A 208 6.10 -1.19 13.50
CA THR A 208 7.50 -1.48 13.78
C THR A 208 7.71 -1.92 15.23
N LEU A 209 7.04 -1.29 16.20
CA LEU A 209 7.09 -1.71 17.59
C LEU A 209 6.60 -3.16 17.76
N MET A 210 5.55 -3.57 17.06
CA MET A 210 5.07 -4.97 17.09
C MET A 210 6.06 -5.93 16.43
N LEU A 211 6.79 -5.49 15.41
CA LEU A 211 7.81 -6.30 14.74
C LEU A 211 9.06 -6.52 15.60
N LEU A 212 9.24 -5.79 16.72
CA LEU A 212 10.39 -5.98 17.62
C LEU A 212 10.49 -7.40 18.20
N ILE A 213 9.44 -8.21 18.13
CA ILE A 213 9.49 -9.65 18.47
C ILE A 213 10.54 -10.41 17.62
N TYR A 214 10.85 -9.89 16.41
CA TYR A 214 11.88 -10.44 15.51
C TYR A 214 13.26 -9.79 15.72
N LEU A 215 13.47 -9.04 16.80
CA LEU A 215 14.77 -8.41 17.09
C LEU A 215 15.89 -9.44 17.44
N PRO A 216 15.59 -10.53 18.17
CA PRO A 216 16.62 -11.53 18.48
C PRO A 216 17.24 -12.11 17.20
N GLY A 217 18.57 -12.11 17.12
CA GLY A 217 19.31 -12.62 15.95
C GLY A 217 19.45 -11.64 14.78
N LEU A 218 18.70 -10.53 14.73
CA LEU A 218 18.76 -9.58 13.61
C LEU A 218 20.17 -9.01 13.41
N GLY A 219 20.87 -8.64 14.49
CA GLY A 219 22.23 -8.10 14.39
C GLY A 219 23.20 -9.05 13.69
N GLN A 220 23.14 -10.35 14.05
CA GLN A 220 23.95 -11.38 13.41
C GLN A 220 23.57 -11.56 11.94
N ALA A 221 22.27 -11.55 11.63
CA ALA A 221 21.78 -11.63 10.25
C ALA A 221 22.28 -10.46 9.39
N VAL A 222 22.31 -9.23 9.94
CA VAL A 222 22.84 -8.05 9.25
C VAL A 222 24.34 -8.17 8.99
N LEU A 223 25.12 -8.62 9.98
CA LEU A 223 26.57 -8.77 9.84
C LEU A 223 26.95 -9.83 8.79
N ASN A 224 26.15 -10.90 8.69
CA ASN A 224 26.42 -12.02 7.78
C ASN A 224 25.83 -11.82 6.38
N ALA A 225 24.93 -10.84 6.20
CA ALA A 225 24.26 -10.64 4.91
C ALA A 225 25.21 -10.07 3.86
N PRO A 226 25.19 -10.59 2.62
CA PRO A 226 25.96 -10.03 1.51
C PRO A 226 25.59 -8.56 1.24
N LEU A 227 26.56 -7.75 0.84
CA LEU A 227 26.37 -6.31 0.59
C LEU A 227 25.24 -6.03 -0.42
N ARG A 228 25.07 -6.87 -1.45
CA ARG A 228 23.98 -6.79 -2.42
C ARG A 228 22.61 -6.87 -1.73
N VAL A 229 22.47 -7.77 -0.76
CA VAL A 229 21.22 -7.97 -0.02
C VAL A 229 20.95 -6.79 0.92
N GLN A 230 22.00 -6.30 1.59
CA GLN A 230 21.89 -5.11 2.46
C GLN A 230 21.41 -3.88 1.68
N TRP A 231 21.96 -3.63 0.48
CA TRP A 231 21.48 -2.54 -0.38
C TRP A 231 20.03 -2.72 -0.84
N ALA A 232 19.62 -3.94 -1.16
CA ALA A 232 18.24 -4.23 -1.53
C ALA A 232 17.27 -3.93 -0.37
N VAL A 233 17.64 -4.32 0.86
CA VAL A 233 16.81 -4.06 2.05
C VAL A 233 16.83 -2.59 2.44
N LEU A 234 17.95 -1.90 2.33
CA LEU A 234 18.01 -0.44 2.50
C LEU A 234 17.07 0.26 1.51
N ALA A 235 17.12 -0.14 0.24
CA ALA A 235 16.23 0.38 -0.78
C ALA A 235 14.75 0.10 -0.44
N LEU A 236 14.41 -1.10 0.06
CA LEU A 236 13.06 -1.44 0.52
C LEU A 236 12.59 -0.56 1.68
N GLY A 237 13.45 -0.27 2.64
CA GLY A 237 13.12 0.58 3.78
C GLY A 237 12.88 2.04 3.37
N VAL A 238 13.77 2.59 2.55
CA VAL A 238 13.75 4.01 2.17
C VAL A 238 12.70 4.29 1.08
N PHE A 239 12.73 3.57 -0.04
CA PHE A 239 11.90 3.91 -1.19
C PHE A 239 10.43 3.49 -1.03
N PRO A 240 10.07 2.19 -1.00
CA PRO A 240 8.65 1.82 -0.93
C PRO A 240 8.03 2.01 0.46
N SER A 241 8.82 1.95 1.55
CA SER A 241 8.27 1.99 2.90
C SER A 241 8.25 3.37 3.54
N ALA A 242 9.03 4.33 3.04
CA ALA A 242 9.02 5.71 3.54
C ALA A 242 8.67 6.71 2.41
N LEU A 243 9.53 6.86 1.41
CA LEU A 243 9.36 7.89 0.37
C LEU A 243 8.08 7.71 -0.46
N ALA A 244 7.72 6.46 -0.80
CA ALA A 244 6.48 6.21 -1.54
C ALA A 244 5.24 6.58 -0.72
N TYR A 245 5.23 6.37 0.60
CA TYR A 245 4.12 6.80 1.46
C TYR A 245 3.99 8.33 1.49
N LEU A 246 5.12 9.06 1.50
CA LEU A 246 5.12 10.52 1.44
C LEU A 246 4.61 11.02 0.09
N ALA A 247 5.13 10.45 -1.00
CA ALA A 247 4.70 10.79 -2.35
C ALA A 247 3.22 10.45 -2.56
N TRP A 248 2.74 9.32 -2.03
CA TRP A 248 1.34 8.93 -2.07
C TRP A 248 0.46 9.92 -1.31
N GLY A 249 0.86 10.33 -0.10
CA GLY A 249 0.17 11.37 0.66
C GLY A 249 0.09 12.69 -0.11
N PHE A 250 1.17 13.08 -0.83
CA PHE A 250 1.15 14.23 -1.72
C PHE A 250 0.17 14.06 -2.88
N VAL A 251 0.15 12.89 -3.55
CA VAL A 251 -0.78 12.58 -4.64
C VAL A 251 -2.23 12.69 -4.14
N LEU A 252 -2.57 12.06 -3.02
CA LEU A 252 -3.93 12.07 -2.46
C LEU A 252 -4.41 13.46 -2.04
N LYS A 253 -3.50 14.39 -1.78
CA LYS A 253 -3.85 15.78 -1.48
C LYS A 253 -4.30 16.56 -2.71
N HIS A 254 -3.88 16.14 -3.92
CA HIS A 254 -4.08 16.89 -5.16
C HIS A 254 -4.89 16.13 -6.22
N VAL A 255 -5.09 14.83 -6.03
CA VAL A 255 -5.82 13.96 -6.98
C VAL A 255 -6.88 13.18 -6.24
N ASP A 256 -8.07 13.09 -6.84
CA ASP A 256 -9.13 12.26 -6.29
C ASP A 256 -8.64 10.82 -6.05
N LEU A 257 -9.00 10.25 -4.90
CA LEU A 257 -8.61 8.90 -4.51
C LEU A 257 -8.87 7.87 -5.63
N SER A 258 -10.03 7.98 -6.30
CA SER A 258 -10.39 7.09 -7.40
C SER A 258 -9.46 7.17 -8.61
N ARG A 259 -8.91 8.36 -8.92
CA ARG A 259 -7.93 8.52 -10.00
C ARG A 259 -6.54 8.06 -9.56
N ALA A 260 -6.15 8.41 -8.34
CA ALA A 260 -4.86 8.01 -7.78
C ALA A 260 -4.74 6.48 -7.71
N THR A 261 -5.74 5.78 -7.19
CA THR A 261 -5.73 4.31 -7.07
C THR A 261 -5.69 3.58 -8.41
N MET A 262 -6.21 4.20 -9.49
CA MET A 262 -6.09 3.59 -10.83
C MET A 262 -4.64 3.44 -11.30
N THR A 263 -3.75 4.33 -10.89
CA THR A 263 -2.33 4.22 -11.28
C THR A 263 -1.63 3.05 -10.60
N LEU A 264 -2.13 2.59 -9.45
CA LEU A 264 -1.57 1.44 -8.74
C LEU A 264 -1.73 0.13 -9.53
N TYR A 265 -2.65 0.07 -10.49
CA TYR A 265 -2.79 -1.11 -11.38
C TYR A 265 -1.63 -1.24 -12.37
N LEU A 266 -0.78 -0.24 -12.48
CA LEU A 266 0.50 -0.35 -13.19
C LEU A 266 1.56 -1.10 -12.37
N ILE A 267 1.35 -1.32 -11.07
CA ILE A 267 2.32 -2.02 -10.21
C ILE A 267 2.59 -3.45 -10.69
N PRO A 268 1.60 -4.34 -10.94
CA PRO A 268 1.89 -5.70 -11.36
C PRO A 268 2.69 -5.81 -12.67
N PRO A 269 2.31 -5.15 -13.77
CA PRO A 269 3.11 -5.25 -15.00
C PRO A 269 4.51 -4.65 -14.83
N THR A 270 4.66 -3.56 -14.09
CA THR A 270 5.97 -2.96 -13.79
C THR A 270 6.80 -3.90 -12.91
N ALA A 271 6.21 -4.52 -11.89
CA ALA A 271 6.88 -5.46 -11.00
C ALA A 271 7.34 -6.73 -11.75
N MET A 272 6.51 -7.26 -12.65
CA MET A 272 6.89 -8.37 -13.52
C MET A 272 8.08 -8.00 -14.41
N GLY A 273 8.07 -6.78 -14.98
CA GLY A 273 9.20 -6.25 -15.73
C GLY A 273 10.48 -6.18 -14.88
N ILE A 274 10.41 -5.59 -13.68
CA ILE A 274 11.55 -5.49 -12.75
C ILE A 274 12.06 -6.89 -12.36
N ALA A 275 11.16 -7.83 -12.06
CA ALA A 275 11.52 -9.22 -11.72
C ALA A 275 12.16 -9.95 -12.90
N SER A 276 11.66 -9.75 -14.11
CA SER A 276 12.24 -10.35 -15.31
C SER A 276 13.67 -9.87 -15.57
N PHE A 277 13.93 -8.57 -15.44
CA PHE A 277 15.27 -8.00 -15.63
C PHE A 277 16.19 -8.22 -14.43
N GLY A 278 15.68 -8.11 -13.19
CA GLY A 278 16.50 -8.16 -11.97
C GLY A 278 16.73 -9.57 -11.43
N LEU A 279 15.82 -10.49 -11.63
CA LEU A 279 15.87 -11.88 -11.13
C LEU A 279 15.91 -12.91 -12.24
N GLY A 280 15.72 -12.52 -13.51
CA GLY A 280 15.60 -13.46 -14.63
C GLY A 280 14.29 -14.27 -14.62
N GLU A 281 13.29 -13.84 -13.85
CA GLU A 281 11.98 -14.50 -13.83
C GLU A 281 11.29 -14.41 -15.17
N ARG A 282 10.69 -15.52 -15.60
CA ARG A 282 9.86 -15.60 -16.81
C ARG A 282 8.45 -16.00 -16.39
N PRO A 283 7.51 -15.04 -16.26
CA PRO A 283 6.14 -15.37 -15.90
C PRO A 283 5.55 -16.31 -16.97
N THR A 284 4.86 -17.36 -16.52
CA THR A 284 4.17 -18.29 -17.42
C THR A 284 3.00 -17.60 -18.11
N LEU A 285 2.54 -18.17 -19.23
CA LEU A 285 1.35 -17.65 -19.92
C LEU A 285 0.12 -17.60 -19.00
N LEU A 286 -0.04 -18.60 -18.13
CA LEU A 286 -1.15 -18.64 -17.17
C LEU A 286 -1.05 -17.48 -16.15
N VAL A 287 0.15 -17.18 -15.64
CA VAL A 287 0.36 -16.01 -14.76
C VAL A 287 -0.01 -14.73 -15.48
N LEU A 288 0.37 -14.58 -16.75
CA LEU A 288 0.02 -13.39 -17.55
C LEU A 288 -1.50 -13.30 -17.78
N VAL A 289 -2.15 -14.37 -18.20
CA VAL A 289 -3.61 -14.41 -18.42
C VAL A 289 -4.36 -14.12 -17.11
N GLY A 290 -4.01 -14.81 -16.03
CA GLY A 290 -4.63 -14.58 -14.72
C GLY A 290 -4.43 -13.15 -14.22
N SER A 291 -3.26 -12.56 -14.47
CA SER A 291 -2.98 -11.15 -14.13
C SER A 291 -3.90 -10.19 -14.87
N VAL A 292 -4.10 -10.40 -16.17
CA VAL A 292 -5.02 -9.60 -16.99
C VAL A 292 -6.46 -9.73 -16.45
N VAL A 293 -6.90 -10.94 -16.11
CA VAL A 293 -8.24 -11.18 -15.53
C VAL A 293 -8.42 -10.45 -14.21
N VAL A 294 -7.44 -10.53 -13.28
CA VAL A 294 -7.48 -9.79 -12.01
C VAL A 294 -7.53 -8.29 -12.25
N LEU A 295 -6.67 -7.76 -13.11
CA LEU A 295 -6.61 -6.33 -13.40
C LEU A 295 -7.92 -5.82 -14.02
N ILE A 296 -8.50 -6.54 -14.99
CA ILE A 296 -9.79 -6.19 -15.60
C ILE A 296 -10.89 -6.19 -14.53
N SER A 297 -10.95 -7.21 -13.69
CA SER A 297 -11.92 -7.33 -12.60
C SER A 297 -11.86 -6.12 -11.66
N VAL A 298 -10.65 -5.75 -11.21
CA VAL A 298 -10.46 -4.65 -10.27
C VAL A 298 -10.70 -3.29 -10.94
N LEU A 299 -10.34 -3.13 -12.22
CA LEU A 299 -10.70 -1.93 -13.00
C LEU A 299 -12.22 -1.79 -13.15
N ALA A 300 -12.92 -2.88 -13.47
CA ALA A 300 -14.37 -2.90 -13.61
C ALA A 300 -15.09 -2.54 -12.30
N LEU A 301 -14.58 -3.00 -11.14
CA LEU A 301 -15.08 -2.57 -9.82
C LEU A 301 -15.03 -1.05 -9.61
N ASN A 302 -13.97 -0.40 -10.11
CA ASN A 302 -13.81 1.04 -9.95
C ASN A 302 -14.64 1.86 -10.95
N LEU A 303 -14.94 1.31 -12.12
CA LEU A 303 -15.76 1.99 -13.14
C LEU A 303 -17.20 2.17 -12.68
N GLU A 304 -17.78 1.20 -11.98
CA GLU A 304 -19.17 1.32 -11.47
C GLU A 304 -19.33 2.49 -10.51
N ARG A 305 -18.36 2.77 -9.66
CA ARG A 305 -18.38 3.93 -8.76
C ARG A 305 -18.57 5.26 -9.50
N ARG A 306 -18.03 5.36 -10.73
CA ARG A 306 -18.17 6.57 -11.57
C ARG A 306 -19.55 6.68 -12.22
N VAL A 307 -20.10 5.56 -12.70
CA VAL A 307 -21.42 5.53 -13.36
C VAL A 307 -22.53 5.79 -12.34
N GLY A 308 -22.42 5.26 -11.11
CA GLY A 308 -23.36 5.52 -10.01
C GLY A 308 -23.39 6.99 -9.58
N LEU A 309 -22.25 7.65 -9.48
CA LEU A 309 -22.15 9.08 -9.14
C LEU A 309 -22.73 10.00 -10.22
N VAL A 310 -22.62 9.61 -11.50
CA VAL A 310 -23.23 10.36 -12.61
C VAL A 310 -24.76 10.21 -12.63
N ARG A 311 -25.30 9.06 -12.19
CA ARG A 311 -26.76 8.87 -12.09
C ARG A 311 -27.39 9.65 -10.94
N THR A 312 -26.74 9.75 -9.79
CA THR A 312 -27.24 10.52 -8.63
C THR A 312 -27.11 12.03 -8.81
N ALA A 313 -26.22 12.51 -9.68
CA ALA A 313 -26.11 13.93 -10.01
C ALA A 313 -27.09 14.41 -11.10
N ARG A 314 -27.94 13.52 -11.65
CA ARG A 314 -28.98 13.83 -12.67
C ARG A 314 -30.40 13.69 -12.15
N ILE A 315 -30.61 13.46 -10.88
CA ILE A 315 -31.91 13.51 -10.19
C ILE A 315 -31.87 14.63 -9.17
#